data_7cfa2d7027d7d9a4d87fbc2a10ff2600
#
_entry.id   7cfa2d7027d7d9a4d87fbc2a10ff2600
#
_cell.length_a   1.000
_cell.length_b   1.000
_cell.length_c   1.000
_cell.angle_alpha   90.00
_cell.angle_beta   90.00
_cell.angle_gamma   90.00
#
_symmetry.space_group_name_H-M   'P 1'
#
loop_
_entity.id
_entity.type
_entity.pdbx_description
1 polymer ?
#
loop_
_entity_poly.entity_id
_entity_poly.type
_entity_poly.pdbx_seq_one_letter_code
_entity_poly.pdbx_strand_id
1 'polypeptide(L)'
;MLLVYENRNTGVSAEWKKPVHVPPHLHEAIEVVYVTDGEIELGVGQELFHMDEGDFAVVFPNVIHHYQVFGEKENKVIFLYLEPTLFPSYYRELQIYSPKNPVVKKEQVHPDVVNAIKYLTGITEGDPRMIQAYAQMILAHVFTTMPMMDKSAVGSDDLIYNAVEYVAKNFRENISLEKMPFFQG
;
A
#
# COMPACT_ATOMS: atom_id res chain seq x y z
N MET A 1 -19.36 7.79 3.19
CA MET A 1 -18.59 6.54 3.20
C MET A 1 -17.62 6.64 4.35
N LEU A 2 -17.55 5.63 5.23
CA LEU A 2 -16.70 5.70 6.43
C LEU A 2 -15.28 5.22 6.05
N LEU A 3 -14.26 6.04 6.28
CA LEU A 3 -12.86 5.65 6.15
C LEU A 3 -12.51 4.69 7.30
N VAL A 4 -11.86 3.57 6.98
CA VAL A 4 -11.50 2.54 7.94
C VAL A 4 -9.99 2.56 8.18
N TYR A 5 -9.59 2.64 9.45
CA TYR A 5 -8.21 2.35 9.84
C TYR A 5 -8.09 0.87 10.18
N GLU A 6 -7.23 0.15 9.46
CA GLU A 6 -6.98 -1.27 9.70
C GLU A 6 -5.70 -1.46 10.51
N ASN A 7 -5.75 -2.33 11.53
CA ASN A 7 -4.55 -2.73 12.25
C ASN A 7 -3.89 -3.92 11.53
N ARG A 8 -2.73 -3.68 10.91
CA ARG A 8 -1.95 -4.67 10.15
C ARG A 8 -0.54 -4.89 10.71
N ASN A 9 -0.34 -4.63 12.00
CA ASN A 9 0.96 -4.77 12.69
C ASN A 9 1.24 -6.24 12.99
N THR A 10 1.65 -7.01 12.00
CA THR A 10 1.86 -8.46 12.11
C THR A 10 3.23 -8.92 11.60
N GLY A 11 4.21 -8.01 11.57
CA GLY A 11 5.54 -8.33 11.02
C GLY A 11 5.52 -8.43 9.49
N VAL A 12 5.76 -9.61 8.95
CA VAL A 12 5.59 -9.91 7.51
C VAL A 12 4.50 -10.96 7.38
N SER A 13 3.42 -10.64 6.68
CA SER A 13 2.33 -11.57 6.43
C SER A 13 1.92 -11.58 4.97
N ALA A 14 1.43 -12.72 4.49
CA ALA A 14 0.99 -12.93 3.13
C ALA A 14 -0.41 -13.53 3.12
N GLU A 15 -1.27 -12.98 2.26
CA GLU A 15 -2.64 -13.48 2.07
C GLU A 15 -2.94 -13.69 0.59
N TRP A 16 -3.44 -14.87 0.26
CA TRP A 16 -4.08 -15.14 -1.02
C TRP A 16 -5.55 -14.79 -0.93
N LYS A 17 -6.00 -13.88 -1.77
CA LYS A 17 -7.41 -13.49 -1.78
C LYS A 17 -8.01 -13.55 -3.17
N LYS A 18 -9.30 -13.91 -3.23
CA LYS A 18 -10.17 -13.50 -4.31
C LYS A 18 -10.58 -12.06 -3.99
N PRO A 19 -10.06 -11.06 -4.71
CA PRO A 19 -10.35 -9.68 -4.37
C PRO A 19 -11.84 -9.41 -4.53
N VAL A 20 -12.34 -8.66 -3.57
CA VAL A 20 -13.68 -8.10 -3.60
C VAL A 20 -13.57 -6.58 -3.56
N HIS A 21 -14.68 -5.90 -3.76
CA HIS A 21 -14.72 -4.47 -3.56
C HIS A 21 -14.36 -4.12 -2.10
N VAL A 22 -13.23 -3.44 -1.88
CA VAL A 22 -12.76 -3.01 -0.57
C VAL A 22 -12.89 -1.48 -0.50
N PRO A 23 -13.66 -0.93 0.46
CA PRO A 23 -13.83 0.51 0.59
C PRO A 23 -12.50 1.21 0.96
N PRO A 24 -12.41 2.55 0.84
CA PRO A 24 -11.25 3.32 1.26
C PRO A 24 -10.86 3.03 2.69
N HIS A 25 -9.58 2.66 2.86
CA HIS A 25 -8.96 2.33 4.13
C HIS A 25 -7.50 2.76 4.14
N LEU A 26 -6.89 2.74 5.31
CA LEU A 26 -5.46 2.96 5.50
C LEU A 26 -4.95 2.12 6.67
N HIS A 27 -3.66 1.87 6.70
CA HIS A 27 -2.95 1.16 7.76
C HIS A 27 -1.46 1.55 7.80
N GLU A 28 -0.76 1.20 8.86
CA GLU A 28 0.68 1.48 9.00
C GLU A 28 1.59 0.51 8.22
N ALA A 29 1.08 -0.65 7.79
CA ALA A 29 1.87 -1.59 7.01
C ALA A 29 2.16 -1.05 5.59
N ILE A 30 3.30 -1.47 5.03
CA ILE A 30 3.53 -1.40 3.59
C ILE A 30 2.70 -2.54 2.99
N GLU A 31 1.86 -2.25 2.02
CA GLU A 31 1.11 -3.26 1.30
C GLU A 31 1.71 -3.49 -0.08
N VAL A 32 1.99 -4.74 -0.38
CA VAL A 32 2.43 -5.20 -1.70
C VAL A 32 1.33 -6.02 -2.32
N VAL A 33 0.99 -5.71 -3.56
CA VAL A 33 -0.08 -6.35 -4.31
C VAL A 33 0.49 -6.98 -5.57
N TYR A 34 0.15 -8.24 -5.82
CA TYR A 34 0.56 -8.93 -7.03
C TYR A 34 -0.62 -9.71 -7.62
N VAL A 35 -1.01 -9.37 -8.84
CA VAL A 35 -2.11 -10.05 -9.53
C VAL A 35 -1.59 -11.34 -10.15
N THR A 36 -2.12 -12.48 -9.71
CA THR A 36 -1.72 -13.80 -10.21
C THR A 36 -2.67 -14.36 -11.26
N ASP A 37 -3.90 -13.85 -11.32
CA ASP A 37 -4.91 -14.25 -12.31
C ASP A 37 -6.01 -13.17 -12.33
N GLY A 38 -6.44 -12.75 -13.52
CA GLY A 38 -7.48 -11.76 -13.74
C GLY A 38 -6.99 -10.31 -13.62
N GLU A 39 -7.84 -9.44 -13.09
CA GLU A 39 -7.65 -7.98 -13.08
C GLU A 39 -8.26 -7.34 -11.84
N ILE A 40 -7.67 -6.24 -11.35
CA ILE A 40 -8.21 -5.40 -10.29
C ILE A 40 -7.94 -3.92 -10.56
N GLU A 41 -8.72 -3.05 -9.93
CA GLU A 41 -8.44 -1.62 -9.86
C GLU A 41 -7.94 -1.27 -8.45
N LEU A 42 -6.80 -0.59 -8.39
CA LEU A 42 -6.25 0.00 -7.17
C LEU A 42 -6.51 1.50 -7.18
N GLY A 43 -7.31 1.99 -6.25
CA GLY A 43 -7.47 3.42 -6.01
C GLY A 43 -6.49 3.93 -4.96
N VAL A 44 -5.75 5.00 -5.30
CA VAL A 44 -4.85 5.71 -4.37
C VAL A 44 -5.09 7.20 -4.52
N GLY A 45 -5.49 7.88 -3.44
CA GLY A 45 -5.96 9.24 -3.50
C GLY A 45 -7.18 9.36 -4.43
N GLN A 46 -7.10 10.20 -5.46
CA GLN A 46 -8.16 10.37 -6.45
C GLN A 46 -7.94 9.57 -7.75
N GLU A 47 -6.81 8.88 -7.86
CA GLU A 47 -6.46 8.13 -9.05
C GLU A 47 -6.84 6.66 -8.92
N LEU A 48 -7.24 6.08 -10.05
CA LEU A 48 -7.57 4.67 -10.19
C LEU A 48 -6.57 4.03 -11.15
N PHE A 49 -5.90 2.97 -10.70
CA PHE A 49 -4.85 2.28 -11.43
C PHE A 49 -5.31 0.86 -11.76
N HIS A 50 -5.40 0.58 -13.06
CA HIS A 50 -5.72 -0.76 -13.55
C HIS A 50 -4.52 -1.70 -13.42
N MET A 51 -4.77 -2.91 -12.91
CA MET A 51 -3.77 -3.97 -12.75
C MET A 51 -4.25 -5.26 -13.40
N ASP A 52 -3.43 -5.81 -14.30
CA ASP A 52 -3.62 -7.09 -14.97
C ASP A 52 -2.76 -8.21 -14.33
N GLU A 53 -2.97 -9.44 -14.78
CA GLU A 53 -2.14 -10.59 -14.38
C GLU A 53 -0.65 -10.33 -14.61
N GLY A 54 0.13 -10.45 -13.55
CA GLY A 54 1.58 -10.21 -13.51
C GLY A 54 1.96 -8.80 -13.10
N ASP A 55 1.02 -7.87 -12.96
CA ASP A 55 1.28 -6.54 -12.44
C ASP A 55 1.56 -6.58 -10.94
N PHE A 56 2.41 -5.66 -10.51
CA PHE A 56 2.83 -5.45 -9.14
C PHE A 56 2.44 -4.05 -8.69
N ALA A 57 2.00 -3.91 -7.44
CA ALA A 57 1.81 -2.59 -6.85
C ALA A 57 2.34 -2.54 -5.42
N VAL A 58 2.63 -1.32 -4.95
CA VAL A 58 2.99 -1.06 -3.56
C VAL A 58 2.27 0.19 -3.04
N VAL A 59 1.66 0.05 -1.88
CA VAL A 59 1.06 1.16 -1.12
C VAL A 59 1.87 1.37 0.15
N PHE A 60 2.33 2.60 0.37
CA PHE A 60 3.14 2.94 1.54
C PHE A 60 2.26 3.21 2.77
N PRO A 61 2.84 3.18 3.99
CA PRO A 61 2.13 3.38 5.25
C PRO A 61 1.27 4.64 5.24
N ASN A 62 0.07 4.54 5.81
CA ASN A 62 -0.87 5.65 6.00
C ASN A 62 -1.34 6.36 4.70
N VAL A 63 -1.20 5.72 3.55
CA VAL A 63 -1.80 6.17 2.29
C VAL A 63 -3.20 5.59 2.17
N ILE A 64 -4.20 6.44 1.93
CA ILE A 64 -5.59 5.99 1.71
C ILE A 64 -5.67 5.28 0.38
N HIS A 65 -6.19 4.06 0.39
CA HIS A 65 -6.36 3.24 -0.81
C HIS A 65 -7.62 2.37 -0.73
N HIS A 66 -8.02 1.86 -1.88
CA HIS A 66 -9.17 0.98 -1.99
C HIS A 66 -9.02 0.04 -3.20
N TYR A 67 -9.83 -1.02 -3.25
CA TYR A 67 -9.85 -1.94 -4.37
C TYR A 67 -11.23 -2.03 -4.98
N GLN A 68 -11.27 -2.13 -6.31
CA GLN A 68 -12.49 -2.38 -7.07
C GLN A 68 -12.27 -3.56 -8.00
N VAL A 69 -13.30 -4.37 -8.15
CA VAL A 69 -13.32 -5.50 -9.08
C VAL A 69 -14.51 -5.32 -9.99
N PHE A 70 -14.26 -5.29 -11.29
CA PHE A 70 -15.27 -5.20 -12.32
C PHE A 70 -15.32 -6.50 -13.10
N GLY A 71 -16.51 -7.07 -13.26
CA GLY A 71 -16.73 -8.29 -14.03
C GLY A 71 -16.95 -9.53 -13.18
N GLU A 72 -17.29 -10.64 -13.88
CA GLU A 72 -17.66 -11.92 -13.25
C GLU A 72 -16.47 -12.90 -13.19
N LYS A 73 -15.28 -12.51 -13.68
CA LYS A 73 -14.09 -13.38 -13.67
C LYS A 73 -13.57 -13.59 -12.25
N GLU A 74 -13.13 -14.80 -11.98
CA GLU A 74 -12.38 -15.07 -10.76
C GLU A 74 -11.00 -14.39 -10.85
N ASN A 75 -10.76 -13.46 -9.97
CA ASN A 75 -9.46 -12.81 -9.82
C ASN A 75 -8.70 -13.44 -8.65
N LYS A 76 -7.38 -13.54 -8.74
CA LYS A 76 -6.52 -14.04 -7.67
C LYS A 76 -5.37 -13.06 -7.44
N VAL A 77 -5.25 -12.61 -6.22
CA VAL A 77 -4.26 -11.61 -5.83
C VAL A 77 -3.53 -12.05 -4.57
N ILE A 78 -2.25 -11.78 -4.55
CA ILE A 78 -1.41 -11.88 -3.36
C ILE A 78 -1.34 -10.50 -2.72
N PHE A 79 -1.66 -10.40 -1.44
CA PHE A 79 -1.41 -9.26 -0.59
C PHE A 79 -0.31 -9.61 0.41
N LEU A 80 0.77 -8.82 0.43
CA LEU A 80 1.81 -8.89 1.46
C LEU A 80 1.71 -7.65 2.32
N TYR A 81 1.74 -7.83 3.63
CA TYR A 81 1.79 -6.74 4.59
C TYR A 81 3.15 -6.78 5.29
N LEU A 82 3.90 -5.68 5.19
CA LEU A 82 5.24 -5.55 5.73
C LEU A 82 5.25 -4.46 6.79
N GLU A 83 5.61 -4.80 8.01
CA GLU A 83 5.71 -3.83 9.10
C GLU A 83 6.93 -2.91 8.89
N PRO A 84 6.77 -1.57 8.78
CA PRO A 84 7.85 -0.64 8.43
C PRO A 84 9.01 -0.65 9.41
N THR A 85 8.76 -0.95 10.69
CA THR A 85 9.79 -1.00 11.75
C THR A 85 10.83 -2.09 11.52
N LEU A 86 10.53 -3.10 10.71
CA LEU A 86 11.46 -4.15 10.31
C LEU A 86 12.52 -3.65 9.29
N PHE A 87 12.33 -2.47 8.71
CA PHE A 87 13.17 -1.93 7.63
C PHE A 87 13.74 -0.55 8.01
N PRO A 88 14.62 -0.47 9.03
CA PRO A 88 15.10 0.80 9.56
C PRO A 88 15.82 1.66 8.51
N SER A 89 16.44 1.05 7.50
CA SER A 89 17.09 1.76 6.39
C SER A 89 16.13 2.53 5.48
N TYR A 90 14.85 2.16 5.45
CA TYR A 90 13.82 2.79 4.63
C TYR A 90 12.76 3.52 5.47
N TYR A 91 12.84 3.40 6.81
CA TYR A 91 11.77 3.84 7.69
C TYR A 91 11.41 5.32 7.50
N ARG A 92 12.42 6.19 7.38
CA ARG A 92 12.23 7.62 7.19
C ARG A 92 11.54 7.92 5.86
N GLU A 93 12.02 7.33 4.77
CA GLU A 93 11.46 7.51 3.43
C GLU A 93 10.02 6.98 3.36
N LEU A 94 9.75 5.85 3.98
CA LEU A 94 8.40 5.27 4.09
C LEU A 94 7.42 6.18 4.84
N GLN A 95 7.87 7.05 5.73
CA GLN A 95 7.00 8.02 6.40
C GLN A 95 6.71 9.27 5.56
N ILE A 96 7.66 9.68 4.72
CA ILE A 96 7.62 10.97 4.01
C ILE A 96 7.11 10.80 2.58
N TYR A 97 7.50 9.72 1.89
CA TYR A 97 7.26 9.54 0.46
C TYR A 97 6.20 8.49 0.17
N SER A 98 5.66 8.56 -1.05
CA SER A 98 4.83 7.54 -1.69
C SER A 98 5.26 7.40 -3.15
N PRO A 99 5.13 6.23 -3.79
CA PRO A 99 5.31 6.12 -5.22
C PRO A 99 4.35 7.05 -5.96
N LYS A 100 4.87 7.79 -6.97
CA LYS A 100 4.05 8.64 -7.83
C LYS A 100 3.04 7.82 -8.64
N ASN A 101 3.45 6.65 -9.12
CA ASN A 101 2.58 5.61 -9.65
C ASN A 101 2.82 4.36 -8.82
N PRO A 102 1.82 3.85 -8.08
CA PRO A 102 1.98 2.68 -7.23
C PRO A 102 2.11 1.37 -8.03
N VAL A 103 1.72 1.35 -9.31
CA VAL A 103 1.66 0.14 -10.15
C VAL A 103 2.87 0.05 -11.07
N VAL A 104 3.47 -1.12 -11.12
CA VAL A 104 4.52 -1.54 -12.07
C VAL A 104 3.92 -2.60 -12.98
N LYS A 105 3.92 -2.36 -14.28
CA LYS A 105 3.39 -3.31 -15.26
C LYS A 105 4.28 -4.53 -15.40
N LYS A 106 3.70 -5.68 -15.68
CA LYS A 106 4.32 -7.03 -15.78
C LYS A 106 5.68 -7.03 -16.45
N GLU A 107 5.80 -6.32 -17.58
CA GLU A 107 7.03 -6.27 -18.38
C GLU A 107 8.16 -5.53 -17.68
N GLN A 108 7.85 -4.73 -16.67
CA GLN A 108 8.79 -3.91 -15.90
C GLN A 108 9.08 -4.52 -14.52
N VAL A 109 8.29 -5.51 -14.08
CA VAL A 109 8.50 -6.15 -12.78
C VAL A 109 9.78 -6.97 -12.81
N HIS A 110 10.74 -6.63 -11.93
CA HIS A 110 11.98 -7.37 -11.86
C HIS A 110 11.74 -8.83 -11.39
N PRO A 111 12.41 -9.84 -11.99
CA PRO A 111 12.23 -11.25 -11.59
C PRO A 111 12.48 -11.50 -10.09
N ASP A 112 13.42 -10.77 -9.47
CA ASP A 112 13.69 -10.91 -8.04
C ASP A 112 12.50 -10.51 -7.17
N VAL A 113 11.71 -9.49 -7.59
CA VAL A 113 10.47 -9.11 -6.89
C VAL A 113 9.46 -10.25 -6.95
N VAL A 114 9.26 -10.85 -8.13
CA VAL A 114 8.35 -11.99 -8.30
C VAL A 114 8.81 -13.19 -7.47
N ASN A 115 10.11 -13.49 -7.48
CA ASN A 115 10.68 -14.57 -6.68
C ASN A 115 10.54 -14.31 -5.17
N ALA A 116 10.74 -13.07 -4.73
CA ALA A 116 10.58 -12.68 -3.33
C ALA A 116 9.12 -12.85 -2.88
N ILE A 117 8.15 -12.39 -3.69
CA ILE A 117 6.72 -12.56 -3.42
C ILE A 117 6.37 -14.05 -3.30
N LYS A 118 6.80 -14.88 -4.27
CA LYS A 118 6.55 -16.33 -4.24
C LYS A 118 7.16 -17.00 -3.01
N TYR A 119 8.37 -16.60 -2.64
CA TYR A 119 9.00 -17.12 -1.41
C TYR A 119 8.17 -16.76 -0.18
N LEU A 120 7.82 -15.48 -0.01
CA LEU A 120 7.08 -14.98 1.15
C LEU A 120 5.67 -15.55 1.26
N THR A 121 5.02 -15.89 0.15
CA THR A 121 3.68 -16.51 0.12
C THR A 121 3.69 -18.02 0.34
N GLY A 122 4.81 -18.69 0.07
CA GLY A 122 4.96 -20.13 0.24
C GLY A 122 5.39 -20.58 1.63
N ILE A 123 5.72 -19.63 2.53
CA ILE A 123 6.27 -19.96 3.85
C ILE A 123 5.16 -20.04 4.88
N THR A 124 5.02 -21.21 5.51
CA THR A 124 4.22 -21.39 6.74
C THR A 124 5.07 -21.25 8.00
N GLU A 125 6.33 -21.65 7.93
CA GLU A 125 7.34 -21.49 8.98
C GLU A 125 8.70 -21.22 8.31
N GLY A 126 9.23 -20.00 8.43
CA GLY A 126 10.50 -19.61 7.81
C GLY A 126 11.48 -18.97 8.81
N ASP A 127 12.77 -19.00 8.49
CA ASP A 127 13.79 -18.23 9.24
C ASP A 127 13.47 -16.74 9.10
N PRO A 128 13.24 -16.00 10.20
CA PRO A 128 12.90 -14.57 10.17
C PRO A 128 13.91 -13.73 9.38
N ARG A 129 15.18 -14.13 9.36
CA ARG A 129 16.24 -13.43 8.59
C ARG A 129 16.02 -13.57 7.08
N MET A 130 15.57 -14.74 6.63
CA MET A 130 15.23 -14.98 5.22
C MET A 130 13.98 -14.22 4.83
N ILE A 131 12.94 -14.23 5.66
CA ILE A 131 11.71 -13.45 5.45
C ILE A 131 12.06 -11.97 5.30
N GLN A 132 12.85 -11.43 6.23
CA GLN A 132 13.29 -10.04 6.18
C GLN A 132 14.14 -9.73 4.94
N ALA A 133 15.04 -10.62 4.54
CA ALA A 133 15.90 -10.43 3.36
C ALA A 133 15.07 -10.34 2.06
N TYR A 134 14.09 -11.24 1.88
CA TYR A 134 13.21 -11.19 0.71
C TYR A 134 12.29 -9.97 0.71
N ALA A 135 11.73 -9.59 1.85
CA ALA A 135 10.93 -8.38 1.96
C ALA A 135 11.78 -7.11 1.70
N GLN A 136 13.02 -7.07 2.21
CA GLN A 136 13.95 -5.98 1.92
C GLN A 136 14.35 -5.91 0.44
N MET A 137 14.46 -7.03 -0.26
CA MET A 137 14.70 -7.08 -1.70
C MET A 137 13.58 -6.38 -2.48
N ILE A 138 12.31 -6.62 -2.11
CA ILE A 138 11.17 -5.92 -2.72
C ILE A 138 11.32 -4.40 -2.53
N LEU A 139 11.58 -3.96 -1.29
CA LEU A 139 11.75 -2.53 -0.99
C LEU A 139 12.93 -1.91 -1.74
N ALA A 140 14.05 -2.62 -1.87
CA ALA A 140 15.20 -2.15 -2.61
C ALA A 140 14.84 -1.87 -4.09
N HIS A 141 14.08 -2.76 -4.74
CA HIS A 141 13.60 -2.53 -6.09
C HIS A 141 12.62 -1.35 -6.15
N VAL A 142 11.67 -1.26 -5.23
CA VAL A 142 10.71 -0.15 -5.15
C VAL A 142 11.43 1.19 -5.10
N PHE A 143 12.36 1.37 -4.17
CA PHE A 143 13.08 2.65 -4.00
C PHE A 143 14.08 2.97 -5.10
N THR A 144 14.56 1.98 -5.85
CA THR A 144 15.52 2.21 -6.94
C THR A 144 14.84 2.43 -8.29
N THR A 145 13.63 1.92 -8.50
CA THR A 145 12.99 1.94 -9.82
C THR A 145 11.75 2.82 -9.90
N MET A 146 11.06 3.05 -8.77
CA MET A 146 9.82 3.82 -8.76
C MET A 146 10.09 5.29 -8.42
N PRO A 147 9.61 6.26 -9.23
CA PRO A 147 9.66 7.67 -8.88
C PRO A 147 8.82 7.94 -7.64
N MET A 148 9.39 8.64 -6.66
CA MET A 148 8.73 9.00 -5.40
C MET A 148 8.18 10.42 -5.46
N MET A 149 7.13 10.68 -4.69
CA MET A 149 6.56 12.00 -4.42
C MET A 149 6.35 12.16 -2.92
N ASP A 150 6.22 13.40 -2.45
CA ASP A 150 5.84 13.67 -1.07
C ASP A 150 4.42 13.15 -0.80
N LYS A 151 4.21 12.46 0.31
CA LYS A 151 2.89 11.95 0.69
C LYS A 151 1.84 13.04 0.84
N SER A 152 2.24 14.22 1.26
CA SER A 152 1.32 15.35 1.39
C SER A 152 0.71 15.80 0.06
N ALA A 153 1.33 15.39 -1.08
CA ALA A 153 0.80 15.62 -2.41
C ALA A 153 -0.14 14.52 -2.91
N VAL A 154 -0.20 13.36 -2.21
CA VAL A 154 -1.12 12.26 -2.55
C VAL A 154 -2.52 12.64 -2.10
N GLY A 155 -3.43 12.83 -3.05
CA GLY A 155 -4.81 13.23 -2.75
C GLY A 155 -4.91 14.62 -2.10
N SER A 156 -3.97 15.54 -2.40
CA SER A 156 -3.93 16.89 -1.82
C SER A 156 -5.23 17.68 -1.98
N ASP A 157 -6.00 17.39 -3.02
CA ASP A 157 -7.31 17.98 -3.26
C ASP A 157 -8.47 17.17 -2.63
N ASP A 158 -8.17 16.06 -1.95
CA ASP A 158 -9.17 15.25 -1.27
C ASP A 158 -9.39 15.76 0.15
N LEU A 159 -10.57 16.31 0.40
CA LEU A 159 -10.99 16.81 1.71
C LEU A 159 -10.90 15.73 2.80
N ILE A 160 -11.21 14.48 2.45
CA ILE A 160 -11.18 13.34 3.38
C ILE A 160 -9.74 13.00 3.75
N TYR A 161 -8.82 12.95 2.77
CA TYR A 161 -7.40 12.72 3.00
C TYR A 161 -6.82 13.78 3.93
N ASN A 162 -7.07 15.07 3.63
CA ASN A 162 -6.61 16.19 4.43
C ASN A 162 -7.17 16.15 5.86
N ALA A 163 -8.45 15.76 6.01
CA ALA A 163 -9.06 15.63 7.33
C ALA A 163 -8.42 14.51 8.17
N VAL A 164 -8.17 13.35 7.55
CA VAL A 164 -7.51 12.21 8.22
C VAL A 164 -6.08 12.55 8.61
N GLU A 165 -5.32 13.17 7.71
CA GLU A 165 -3.95 13.61 7.99
C GLU A 165 -3.92 14.63 9.15
N TYR A 166 -4.84 15.59 9.13
CA TYR A 166 -4.95 16.58 10.21
C TYR A 166 -5.25 15.93 11.56
N VAL A 167 -6.21 15.01 11.60
CA VAL A 167 -6.55 14.25 12.80
C VAL A 167 -5.37 13.42 13.28
N ALA A 168 -4.69 12.71 12.38
CA ALA A 168 -3.53 11.89 12.71
C ALA A 168 -2.36 12.71 13.29
N LYS A 169 -2.14 13.93 12.79
CA LYS A 169 -1.10 14.85 13.30
C LYS A 169 -1.47 15.50 14.65
N ASN A 170 -2.76 15.71 14.91
CA ASN A 170 -3.23 16.52 16.03
C ASN A 170 -4.11 15.75 17.04
N PHE A 171 -4.18 14.42 16.98
CA PHE A 171 -5.09 13.59 17.81
C PHE A 171 -4.90 13.77 19.34
N ARG A 172 -3.76 14.29 19.77
CA ARG A 172 -3.47 14.60 21.18
C ARG A 172 -4.01 15.96 21.63
N GLU A 173 -4.53 16.75 20.70
CA GLU A 173 -5.10 18.06 20.95
C GLU A 173 -6.62 18.04 20.83
N ASN A 174 -7.27 19.13 21.27
CA ASN A 174 -8.72 19.29 21.10
C ASN A 174 -9.01 19.64 19.63
N ILE A 175 -9.39 18.67 18.82
CA ILE A 175 -9.70 18.83 17.41
C ILE A 175 -11.15 19.30 17.27
N SER A 176 -11.37 20.38 16.51
CA SER A 176 -12.70 20.80 16.06
C SER A 176 -12.67 21.13 14.58
N LEU A 177 -13.80 21.04 13.90
CA LEU A 177 -13.91 21.36 12.46
C LEU A 177 -13.45 22.79 12.16
N GLU A 178 -13.67 23.74 13.08
CA GLU A 178 -13.25 25.14 12.96
C GLU A 178 -11.73 25.32 12.92
N LYS A 179 -10.98 24.36 13.47
CA LYS A 179 -9.51 24.37 13.47
C LYS A 179 -8.89 23.69 12.26
N MET A 180 -9.71 23.05 11.42
CA MET A 180 -9.22 22.35 10.22
C MET A 180 -9.09 23.36 9.05
N PRO A 181 -7.87 23.60 8.53
CA PRO A 181 -7.61 24.69 7.58
C PRO A 181 -8.43 24.61 6.28
N PHE A 182 -8.85 23.40 5.91
CA PHE A 182 -9.57 23.10 4.65
C PHE A 182 -11.10 23.17 4.79
N PHE A 183 -11.63 23.45 5.98
CA PHE A 183 -13.04 23.73 6.21
C PHE A 183 -13.35 25.23 6.40
N GLN A 184 -12.33 26.08 6.31
CA GLN A 184 -12.49 27.54 6.35
C GLN A 184 -12.62 28.07 4.92
N GLY A 185 -13.74 27.75 4.27
CA GLY A 185 -14.13 28.28 2.96
C GLY A 185 -15.12 29.44 3.08
#